data_9c87593475cbdd97a195c3b6de40b509
#
_entry.id   9c87593475cbdd97a195c3b6de40b509
#
_cell.length_a   1.000
_cell.length_b   1.000
_cell.length_c   1.000
_cell.angle_alpha   90.00
_cell.angle_beta   90.00
_cell.angle_gamma   90.00
#
_symmetry.space_group_name_H-M   'P 1'
#
loop_
_entity.id
_entity.type
_entity.pdbx_description
1 polymer ?
#
loop_
_entity_poly.entity_id
_entity_poly.type
_entity_poly.pdbx_seq_one_letter_code
_entity_poly.pdbx_strand_id
1 'polypeptide(L)'
;MKRILLIAIGLLTTMVGLGQEKNKKMSFEVDGVCQMCKMRIEKAALDVPGVKFAEWDIPTHQLALIVDERKTNSMVIKTALVTAGHDTKELKATQEAYDQVHPCCRYRDIDSSDHKNHH
;
A
#
# COMPACT_ATOMS: atom_id res chain seq x y z
N MET A 1 3.52 -32.58 -42.23
CA MET A 1 3.57 -31.12 -42.12
C MET A 1 2.37 -30.53 -41.41
N LYS A 2 1.16 -30.95 -41.66
CA LYS A 2 -0.04 -30.42 -40.95
C LYS A 2 -0.06 -30.71 -39.44
N ARG A 3 0.54 -31.81 -38.97
CA ARG A 3 0.61 -32.18 -37.56
C ARG A 3 1.58 -31.31 -36.75
N ILE A 4 2.67 -30.86 -37.39
CA ILE A 4 3.67 -29.98 -36.76
C ILE A 4 3.11 -28.56 -36.64
N LEU A 5 2.30 -28.11 -37.59
CA LEU A 5 1.64 -26.79 -37.55
C LEU A 5 0.64 -26.69 -36.39
N LEU A 6 -0.10 -27.78 -36.12
CA LEU A 6 -1.09 -27.84 -35.03
C LEU A 6 -0.42 -27.82 -33.65
N ILE A 7 0.77 -28.41 -33.52
CA ILE A 7 1.55 -28.41 -32.28
C ILE A 7 2.12 -27.02 -32.03
N ALA A 8 2.56 -26.31 -33.06
CA ALA A 8 3.10 -24.94 -32.93
C ALA A 8 2.00 -23.93 -32.50
N ILE A 9 0.77 -24.12 -33.01
CA ILE A 9 -0.37 -23.27 -32.59
C ILE A 9 -0.79 -23.57 -31.15
N GLY A 10 -0.70 -24.83 -30.71
CA GLY A 10 -0.99 -25.21 -29.33
C GLY A 10 0.00 -24.65 -28.31
N LEU A 11 1.28 -24.49 -28.67
CA LEU A 11 2.30 -23.92 -27.77
C LEU A 11 2.14 -22.40 -27.61
N LEU A 12 1.57 -21.71 -28.59
CA LEU A 12 1.40 -20.25 -28.53
C LEU A 12 0.25 -19.84 -27.58
N THR A 13 -0.68 -20.75 -27.31
CA THR A 13 -1.83 -20.45 -26.44
C THR A 13 -1.55 -20.61 -24.95
N THR A 14 -0.42 -21.19 -24.57
CA THR A 14 -0.07 -21.40 -23.15
C THR A 14 0.61 -20.18 -22.49
N MET A 15 0.93 -19.14 -23.26
CA MET A 15 1.55 -17.91 -22.71
C MET A 15 0.55 -16.86 -22.23
N VAL A 16 -0.76 -17.09 -22.35
CA VAL A 16 -1.81 -16.14 -21.98
C VAL A 16 -2.23 -16.28 -20.50
N GLY A 17 -1.59 -17.17 -19.73
CA GLY A 17 -1.95 -17.48 -18.35
C GLY A 17 -1.32 -16.59 -17.26
N LEU A 18 -0.44 -15.62 -17.62
CA LEU A 18 0.22 -14.72 -16.70
C LEU A 18 -0.54 -13.39 -16.59
N GLY A 19 -1.86 -13.46 -16.36
CA GLY A 19 -2.68 -12.30 -16.10
C GLY A 19 -2.49 -11.73 -14.70
N GLN A 20 -2.81 -10.46 -14.52
CA GLN A 20 -2.85 -9.80 -13.22
C GLN A 20 -3.85 -10.49 -12.29
N GLU A 21 -3.50 -10.59 -11.02
CA GLU A 21 -4.32 -11.27 -10.03
C GLU A 21 -5.48 -10.38 -9.56
N LYS A 22 -6.65 -10.98 -9.44
CA LYS A 22 -7.85 -10.34 -8.90
C LYS A 22 -7.75 -10.15 -7.37
N ASN A 23 -7.01 -11.01 -6.68
CA ASN A 23 -6.85 -11.01 -5.23
C ASN A 23 -5.37 -11.13 -4.87
N LYS A 24 -4.61 -10.08 -5.18
CA LYS A 24 -3.19 -10.01 -4.87
C LYS A 24 -2.99 -9.59 -3.42
N LYS A 25 -2.22 -10.37 -2.68
CA LYS A 25 -1.76 -10.00 -1.34
C LYS A 25 -0.49 -9.17 -1.45
N MET A 26 -0.43 -8.05 -0.73
CA MET A 26 0.77 -7.24 -0.62
C MET A 26 0.87 -6.65 0.78
N SER A 27 2.08 -6.27 1.17
CA SER A 27 2.35 -5.63 2.45
C SER A 27 3.50 -4.66 2.30
N PHE A 28 3.41 -3.51 2.96
CA PHE A 28 4.50 -2.55 3.05
C PHE A 28 4.37 -1.70 4.31
N GLU A 29 5.47 -1.06 4.70
CA GLU A 29 5.52 -0.23 5.90
C GLU A 29 4.88 1.14 5.66
N VAL A 30 4.07 1.59 6.63
CA VAL A 30 3.44 2.92 6.64
C VAL A 30 3.63 3.52 8.03
N ASP A 31 4.09 4.76 8.11
CA ASP A 31 4.34 5.43 9.37
C ASP A 31 3.06 5.91 10.04
N GLY A 32 2.97 5.65 11.32
CA GLY A 32 1.88 6.05 12.20
C GLY A 32 2.19 5.60 13.63
N VAL A 33 1.33 5.91 14.62
CA VAL A 33 1.63 5.61 16.03
C VAL A 33 0.45 5.07 16.84
N CYS A 34 -0.81 5.36 16.46
CA CYS A 34 -1.95 5.13 17.33
C CYS A 34 -3.13 4.50 16.59
N GLN A 35 -4.18 4.18 17.35
CA GLN A 35 -5.42 3.62 16.80
C GLN A 35 -6.07 4.54 15.76
N MET A 36 -5.99 5.86 15.94
CA MET A 36 -6.52 6.81 14.97
C MET A 36 -5.72 6.81 13.67
N CYS A 37 -4.40 6.62 13.74
CA CYS A 37 -3.56 6.41 12.56
C CYS A 37 -3.99 5.15 11.80
N LYS A 38 -4.24 4.06 12.54
CA LYS A 38 -4.72 2.80 11.98
C LYS A 38 -6.01 3.02 11.18
N MET A 39 -6.99 3.68 11.76
CA MET A 39 -8.25 3.98 11.10
C MET A 39 -8.06 4.85 9.84
N ARG A 40 -7.21 5.86 9.91
CA ARG A 40 -6.90 6.75 8.80
C ARG A 40 -6.19 6.03 7.66
N ILE A 41 -5.18 5.24 7.98
CA ILE A 41 -4.40 4.48 7.01
C ILE A 41 -5.28 3.46 6.29
N GLU A 42 -6.05 2.69 7.05
CA GLU A 42 -6.95 1.68 6.48
C GLU A 42 -8.02 2.31 5.61
N LYS A 43 -8.62 3.42 6.05
CA LYS A 43 -9.60 4.15 5.26
C LYS A 43 -9.02 4.69 3.96
N ALA A 44 -7.85 5.32 4.02
CA ALA A 44 -7.20 5.87 2.83
C ALA A 44 -6.90 4.78 1.81
N ALA A 45 -6.44 3.61 2.26
CA ALA A 45 -6.19 2.47 1.39
C ALA A 45 -7.49 1.91 0.79
N LEU A 46 -8.51 1.72 1.62
CA LEU A 46 -9.81 1.16 1.19
C LEU A 46 -10.55 2.08 0.22
N ASP A 47 -10.32 3.39 0.28
CA ASP A 47 -10.91 4.35 -0.65
C ASP A 47 -10.32 4.25 -2.06
N VAL A 48 -9.18 3.59 -2.24
CA VAL A 48 -8.59 3.36 -3.56
C VAL A 48 -9.37 2.26 -4.29
N PRO A 49 -9.91 2.55 -5.49
CA PRO A 49 -10.61 1.52 -6.27
C PRO A 49 -9.70 0.31 -6.53
N GLY A 50 -10.19 -0.87 -6.24
CA GLY A 50 -9.44 -2.11 -6.38
C GLY A 50 -8.85 -2.66 -5.09
N VAL A 51 -8.82 -1.89 -4.02
CA VAL A 51 -8.44 -2.38 -2.68
C VAL A 51 -9.64 -3.03 -2.03
N LYS A 52 -9.50 -4.31 -1.67
CA LYS A 52 -10.57 -5.12 -1.08
C LYS A 52 -10.42 -5.29 0.42
N PHE A 53 -9.20 -5.24 0.92
CA PHE A 53 -8.87 -5.43 2.33
C PHE A 53 -7.66 -4.58 2.67
N ALA A 54 -7.68 -3.96 3.85
CA ALA A 54 -6.56 -3.20 4.38
C ALA A 54 -6.53 -3.34 5.89
N GLU A 55 -5.41 -3.77 6.45
CA GLU A 55 -5.18 -3.87 7.88
C GLU A 55 -3.78 -3.38 8.21
N TRP A 56 -3.70 -2.35 9.05
CA TRP A 56 -2.42 -1.78 9.50
C TRP A 56 -2.14 -2.23 10.93
N ASP A 57 -0.94 -2.77 11.13
CA ASP A 57 -0.51 -3.28 12.42
C ASP A 57 0.28 -2.21 13.19
N ILE A 58 -0.20 -1.83 14.36
CA ILE A 58 0.40 -0.75 15.16
C ILE A 58 1.85 -1.09 15.56
N PRO A 59 2.16 -2.26 16.13
CA PRO A 59 3.52 -2.57 16.55
C PRO A 59 4.53 -2.63 15.41
N THR A 60 4.17 -3.17 14.27
CA THR A 60 5.10 -3.40 13.14
C THR A 60 5.06 -2.33 12.07
N HIS A 61 4.01 -1.49 12.06
CA HIS A 61 3.70 -0.51 11.01
C HIS A 61 3.44 -1.13 9.63
N GLN A 62 3.21 -2.43 9.56
CA GLN A 62 2.93 -3.12 8.29
C GLN A 62 1.46 -2.95 7.90
N LEU A 63 1.24 -2.52 6.68
CA LEU A 63 -0.08 -2.48 6.06
C LEU A 63 -0.25 -3.71 5.17
N ALA A 64 -1.12 -4.61 5.58
CA ALA A 64 -1.48 -5.80 4.80
C ALA A 64 -2.69 -5.49 3.91
N LEU A 65 -2.61 -5.84 2.65
CA LEU A 65 -3.60 -5.50 1.64
C LEU A 65 -3.99 -6.73 0.81
N ILE A 66 -5.24 -6.73 0.35
CA ILE A 66 -5.69 -7.58 -0.75
C ILE A 66 -6.25 -6.66 -1.82
N VAL A 67 -5.70 -6.72 -3.02
CA VAL A 67 -6.02 -5.79 -4.09
C VAL A 67 -6.31 -6.53 -5.40
N ASP A 68 -7.09 -5.89 -6.26
CA ASP A 68 -7.26 -6.30 -7.65
C ASP A 68 -6.18 -5.59 -8.49
N GLU A 69 -5.14 -6.33 -8.89
CA GLU A 69 -4.03 -5.78 -9.68
C GLU A 69 -4.46 -5.20 -11.04
N ARG A 70 -5.62 -5.59 -11.52
CA ARG A 70 -6.17 -5.08 -12.77
C ARG A 70 -6.67 -3.64 -12.61
N LYS A 71 -6.90 -3.17 -11.38
CA LYS A 71 -7.50 -1.85 -11.07
C LYS A 71 -6.53 -0.91 -10.38
N THR A 72 -5.58 -1.43 -9.62
CA THR A 72 -4.67 -0.61 -8.82
C THR A 72 -3.30 -1.28 -8.67
N ASN A 73 -2.35 -0.54 -8.11
CA ASN A 73 -1.01 -1.02 -7.79
C ASN A 73 -0.50 -0.38 -6.51
N SER A 74 0.66 -0.82 -6.02
CA SER A 74 1.24 -0.31 -4.77
C SER A 74 1.52 1.19 -4.81
N MET A 75 1.95 1.74 -5.94
CA MET A 75 2.28 3.17 -6.05
C MET A 75 1.03 4.05 -5.92
N VAL A 76 -0.10 3.64 -6.51
CA VAL A 76 -1.39 4.34 -6.38
C VAL A 76 -1.84 4.36 -4.92
N ILE A 77 -1.70 3.22 -4.22
CA ILE A 77 -2.08 3.10 -2.81
C ILE A 77 -1.16 3.96 -1.93
N LYS A 78 0.15 3.92 -2.16
CA LYS A 78 1.11 4.76 -1.42
C LYS A 78 0.84 6.25 -1.63
N THR A 79 0.47 6.65 -2.84
CA THR A 79 0.07 8.04 -3.13
C THR A 79 -1.15 8.45 -2.31
N ALA A 80 -2.15 7.58 -2.17
CA ALA A 80 -3.32 7.84 -1.34
C ALA A 80 -2.94 7.98 0.14
N LEU A 81 -2.00 7.18 0.62
CA LEU A 81 -1.53 7.22 2.01
C LEU A 81 -0.78 8.51 2.33
N VAL A 82 0.13 8.96 1.46
CA VAL A 82 0.85 10.22 1.67
C VAL A 82 -0.07 11.43 1.52
N THR A 83 -1.08 11.36 0.68
CA THR A 83 -2.12 12.38 0.59
C THR A 83 -2.91 12.49 1.89
N ALA A 84 -3.10 11.37 2.58
CA ALA A 84 -3.73 11.34 3.91
C ALA A 84 -2.78 11.78 5.04
N GLY A 85 -1.50 12.02 4.76
CA GLY A 85 -0.52 12.50 5.71
C GLY A 85 0.40 11.43 6.31
N HIS A 86 0.41 10.21 5.79
CA HIS A 86 1.23 9.10 6.30
C HIS A 86 2.35 8.74 5.33
N ASP A 87 3.59 8.75 5.83
CA ASP A 87 4.78 8.43 5.04
C ASP A 87 4.88 6.93 4.74
N THR A 88 5.43 6.62 3.58
CA THR A 88 5.94 5.28 3.25
C THR A 88 7.46 5.37 3.04
N LYS A 89 8.13 4.25 2.79
CA LYS A 89 9.57 4.28 2.51
C LYS A 89 9.90 5.02 1.22
N GLU A 90 9.09 4.85 0.17
CA GLU A 90 9.32 5.43 -1.15
C GLU A 90 8.74 6.84 -1.30
N LEU A 91 7.64 7.13 -0.63
CA LEU A 91 6.93 8.40 -0.73
C LEU A 91 6.78 9.04 0.64
N LYS A 92 6.93 10.35 0.70
CA LYS A 92 6.73 11.14 1.91
C LYS A 92 5.55 12.09 1.73
N ALA A 93 4.73 12.21 2.78
CA ALA A 93 3.66 13.18 2.83
C ALA A 93 4.24 14.60 2.85
N THR A 94 3.56 15.54 2.18
CA THR A 94 3.90 16.95 2.30
C THR A 94 3.66 17.43 3.73
N GLN A 95 4.33 18.51 4.13
CA GLN A 95 4.11 19.09 5.45
C GLN A 95 2.64 19.50 5.64
N GLU A 96 2.01 20.02 4.59
CA GLU A 96 0.59 20.41 4.61
C GLU A 96 -0.32 19.21 4.88
N ALA A 97 -0.09 18.08 4.21
CA ALA A 97 -0.87 16.85 4.42
C ALA A 97 -0.63 16.30 5.83
N TYR A 98 0.62 16.30 6.28
CA TYR A 98 0.97 15.85 7.63
C TYR A 98 0.33 16.71 8.72
N ASP A 99 0.29 18.02 8.54
CA ASP A 99 -0.28 18.95 9.53
C ASP A 99 -1.80 18.74 9.72
N GLN A 100 -2.47 18.08 8.80
CA GLN A 100 -3.89 17.77 8.90
C GLN A 100 -4.20 16.49 9.66
N VAL A 101 -3.20 15.68 10.01
CA VAL A 101 -3.44 14.50 10.84
C VAL A 101 -3.82 14.92 12.26
N HIS A 102 -4.60 14.07 12.92
CA HIS A 102 -4.95 14.31 14.33
C HIS A 102 -3.67 14.39 15.20
N PRO A 103 -3.62 15.25 16.23
CA PRO A 103 -2.43 15.40 17.07
C PRO A 103 -1.86 14.09 17.61
N CYS A 104 -2.68 13.09 17.92
CA CYS A 104 -2.19 11.79 18.36
C CYS A 104 -1.51 10.98 17.25
N CYS A 105 -1.69 11.35 15.96
CA CYS A 105 -1.08 10.72 14.81
C CYS A 105 0.17 11.42 14.31
N ARG A 106 0.70 12.39 15.05
CA ARG A 106 1.91 13.14 14.69
C ARG A 106 3.17 12.34 14.97
N TYR A 107 3.35 11.29 14.20
CA TYR A 107 4.46 10.34 14.35
C TYR A 107 5.84 10.98 14.15
N ARG A 108 5.97 12.02 13.31
CA ARG A 108 7.23 12.76 13.13
C ARG A 108 7.62 13.54 14.36
N ASP A 109 6.65 14.08 15.08
CA ASP A 109 6.88 14.87 16.30
C ASP A 109 7.34 13.99 17.46
N ILE A 110 6.85 12.77 17.54
CA ILE A 110 7.23 11.79 18.55
C ILE A 110 8.70 11.40 18.37
N ASP A 111 9.13 11.11 17.16
CA ASP A 111 10.52 10.79 16.84
C ASP A 111 11.45 11.94 17.20
N SER A 112 11.06 13.18 16.94
CA SER A 112 11.87 14.35 17.27
C SER A 112 11.94 14.62 18.78
N SER A 113 10.90 14.26 19.55
CA SER A 113 10.91 14.40 21.00
C SER A 113 11.77 13.36 21.69
N ASP A 114 11.84 12.14 21.16
CA ASP A 114 12.73 11.09 21.66
C ASP A 114 14.21 11.48 21.53
N HIS A 115 14.57 12.13 20.43
CA HIS A 115 15.93 12.63 20.24
C HIS A 115 16.29 13.76 21.20
N LYS A 116 15.34 14.52 21.71
CA LYS A 116 15.57 15.60 22.68
C LYS A 116 15.71 15.10 24.11
N ASN A 117 15.17 13.93 24.43
CA ASN A 117 15.18 13.35 25.75
C ASN A 117 16.40 12.48 26.04
N HIS A 118 17.25 12.25 25.06
CA HIS A 118 18.50 11.48 25.20
C HIS A 118 19.76 12.34 25.36
N HIS A 119 19.59 13.60 25.63
CA HIS A 119 20.69 14.53 25.97
C HIS A 119 20.77 14.82 27.48
#